data_58136c97211fc2e175cef84fc0b1f699
#
_entry.id   58136c97211fc2e175cef84fc0b1f699
#
_cell.length_a   1.000
_cell.length_b   1.000
_cell.length_c   1.000
_cell.angle_alpha   90.00
_cell.angle_beta   90.00
_cell.angle_gamma   90.00
#
_symmetry.space_group_name_H-M   'P 1'
#
loop_
_entity.id
_entity.type
_entity.pdbx_description
1 polymer ?
#
loop_
_entity_poly.entity_id
_entity_poly.type
_entity_poly.pdbx_seq_one_letter_code
_entity_poly.pdbx_strand_id
1 'polypeptide(L)'
;MEVREICLAHVKEISQLFNEIFSREPWNDEWNEEDLSIYMHDLVGNRLSLSIGLYDGDQLIGIALGRIKHWYNGREFWIDEFGIMTDEQSKGLGSQFMDLVVDYTKKEE
;
A
#
# COMPACT_ATOMS: atom_id res chain seq x y z
N MET A 1 6.73 -2.27 -14.93
CA MET A 1 6.08 -1.90 -13.65
C MET A 1 7.01 -1.07 -12.81
N GLU A 2 6.48 -0.13 -12.09
CA GLU A 2 7.28 0.75 -11.24
C GLU A 2 6.56 1.04 -9.93
N VAL A 3 7.32 1.44 -8.91
CA VAL A 3 6.75 1.92 -7.66
C VAL A 3 6.81 3.43 -7.61
N ARG A 4 5.78 4.03 -6.98
CA ARG A 4 5.66 5.46 -6.75
C ARG A 4 5.18 5.69 -5.34
N GLU A 5 5.67 6.73 -4.70
CA GLU A 5 5.08 7.17 -3.44
C GLU A 5 3.69 7.73 -3.71
N ILE A 6 2.71 7.30 -2.90
CA ILE A 6 1.33 7.75 -3.00
C ILE A 6 0.92 8.42 -1.69
N CYS A 7 -0.12 9.23 -1.73
CA CYS A 7 -0.52 10.06 -0.60
C CYS A 7 -2.04 10.26 -0.59
N LEU A 8 -2.53 11.16 0.28
CA LEU A 8 -3.97 11.45 0.37
C LEU A 8 -4.60 11.88 -0.94
N ALA A 9 -3.82 12.49 -1.84
CA ALA A 9 -4.35 12.84 -3.17
C ALA A 9 -4.79 11.61 -3.96
N HIS A 10 -4.26 10.43 -3.62
CA HIS A 10 -4.59 9.16 -4.27
C HIS A 10 -5.56 8.30 -3.45
N VAL A 11 -6.13 8.85 -2.37
CA VAL A 11 -6.90 8.06 -1.40
C VAL A 11 -8.07 7.30 -2.03
N LYS A 12 -8.69 7.88 -3.05
CA LYS A 12 -9.82 7.23 -3.73
C LYS A 12 -9.37 5.95 -4.44
N GLU A 13 -8.27 6.03 -5.19
CA GLU A 13 -7.71 4.86 -5.89
C GLU A 13 -7.22 3.81 -4.89
N ILE A 14 -6.56 4.25 -3.83
CA ILE A 14 -6.06 3.36 -2.78
C ILE A 14 -7.22 2.62 -2.12
N SER A 15 -8.29 3.34 -1.78
CA SER A 15 -9.47 2.74 -1.13
C SER A 15 -10.16 1.72 -2.02
N GLN A 16 -10.29 2.03 -3.30
CA GLN A 16 -10.90 1.11 -4.27
C GLN A 16 -10.09 -0.18 -4.38
N LEU A 17 -8.78 -0.06 -4.51
CA LEU A 17 -7.90 -1.23 -4.61
C LEU A 17 -7.90 -2.02 -3.31
N PHE A 18 -7.79 -1.35 -2.16
CA PHE A 18 -7.84 -1.99 -0.85
C PHE A 18 -9.10 -2.82 -0.70
N ASN A 19 -10.25 -2.23 -1.01
CA ASN A 19 -11.52 -2.93 -0.91
C ASN A 19 -11.59 -4.13 -1.86
N GLU A 20 -11.12 -3.97 -3.09
CA GLU A 20 -11.08 -5.07 -4.06
C GLU A 20 -10.25 -6.25 -3.54
N ILE A 21 -9.08 -5.98 -2.99
CA ILE A 21 -8.19 -7.03 -2.50
C ILE A 21 -8.78 -7.75 -1.28
N PHE A 22 -9.22 -7.00 -0.28
CA PHE A 22 -9.52 -7.55 1.04
C PHE A 22 -10.98 -7.90 1.25
N SER A 23 -11.88 -7.55 0.34
CA SER A 23 -13.27 -8.01 0.40
C SER A 23 -13.43 -9.44 -0.12
N ARG A 24 -12.40 -9.99 -0.73
CA ARG A 24 -12.42 -11.34 -1.30
C ARG A 24 -11.76 -12.34 -0.37
N GLU A 25 -11.94 -13.63 -0.68
CA GLU A 25 -11.28 -14.70 0.09
C GLU A 25 -9.77 -14.56 0.03
N PRO A 26 -9.03 -14.90 1.08
CA PRO A 26 -9.51 -15.45 2.36
C PRO A 26 -9.93 -14.40 3.39
N TRP A 27 -9.78 -13.12 3.10
CA TRP A 27 -10.03 -12.06 4.10
C TRP A 27 -11.51 -11.78 4.29
N ASN A 28 -12.26 -11.65 3.21
CA ASN A 28 -13.72 -11.42 3.23
C ASN A 28 -14.13 -10.21 4.09
N ASP A 29 -13.33 -9.15 4.08
CA ASP A 29 -13.61 -7.94 4.85
C ASP A 29 -14.85 -7.24 4.31
N GLU A 30 -15.70 -6.76 5.20
CA GLU A 30 -16.91 -6.04 4.85
C GLU A 30 -16.80 -4.59 5.31
N TRP A 31 -16.31 -3.73 4.43
CA TRP A 31 -16.15 -2.31 4.73
C TRP A 31 -17.32 -1.51 4.17
N ASN A 32 -17.97 -0.69 5.02
CA ASN A 32 -18.81 0.35 4.46
C ASN A 32 -17.93 1.52 4.04
N GLU A 33 -18.48 2.36 3.17
CA GLU A 33 -17.72 3.44 2.56
C GLU A 33 -17.18 4.44 3.59
N GLU A 34 -17.99 4.76 4.60
CA GLU A 34 -17.60 5.73 5.63
C GLU A 34 -16.43 5.21 6.48
N ASP A 35 -16.55 3.98 6.98
CA ASP A 35 -15.50 3.39 7.82
C ASP A 35 -14.21 3.18 7.03
N LEU A 36 -14.31 2.77 5.78
CA LEU A 36 -13.15 2.61 4.93
C LEU A 36 -12.45 3.95 4.69
N SER A 37 -13.22 5.01 4.46
CA SER A 37 -12.66 6.34 4.27
C SER A 37 -11.89 6.80 5.51
N ILE A 38 -12.46 6.59 6.69
CA ILE A 38 -11.80 6.94 7.96
C ILE A 38 -10.48 6.18 8.08
N TYR A 39 -10.51 4.86 7.88
CA TYR A 39 -9.32 4.04 8.01
C TYR A 39 -8.23 4.45 7.02
N MET A 40 -8.60 4.68 5.77
CA MET A 40 -7.63 5.07 4.75
C MET A 40 -7.02 6.44 5.03
N HIS A 41 -7.82 7.41 5.47
CA HIS A 41 -7.29 8.72 5.84
C HIS A 41 -6.34 8.63 7.04
N ASP A 42 -6.66 7.81 8.03
CA ASP A 42 -5.78 7.61 9.18
C ASP A 42 -4.48 6.93 8.77
N LEU A 43 -4.55 5.94 7.91
CA LEU A 43 -3.38 5.17 7.52
C LEU A 43 -2.46 5.95 6.57
N VAL A 44 -3.03 6.68 5.63
CA VAL A 44 -2.27 7.37 4.57
C VAL A 44 -1.95 8.81 4.93
N GLY A 45 -2.76 9.44 5.78
CA GLY A 45 -2.71 10.88 6.05
C GLY A 45 -1.98 11.32 7.31
N ASN A 46 -1.32 10.43 8.03
CA ASN A 46 -0.57 10.80 9.23
C ASN A 46 0.81 11.33 8.89
N ARG A 47 1.38 12.09 9.83
CA ARG A 47 2.70 12.70 9.66
C ARG A 47 3.79 11.68 9.30
N LEU A 48 3.71 10.49 9.86
CA LEU A 48 4.70 9.44 9.63
C LEU A 48 4.26 8.41 8.59
N SER A 49 3.13 8.65 7.92
CA SER A 49 2.67 7.73 6.88
C SER A 49 3.64 7.68 5.71
N LEU A 50 3.89 6.47 5.24
CA LEU A 50 4.57 6.24 3.96
C LEU A 50 3.77 5.20 3.21
N SER A 51 3.34 5.55 2.02
CA SER A 51 2.53 4.68 1.18
C SER A 51 3.19 4.55 -0.18
N ILE A 52 3.33 3.32 -0.64
CA ILE A 52 3.99 3.01 -1.90
C ILE A 52 3.01 2.23 -2.76
N GLY A 53 2.82 2.68 -3.99
CA GLY A 53 1.98 2.01 -4.96
C GLY A 53 2.80 1.32 -6.04
N LEU A 54 2.33 0.17 -6.48
CA LEU A 54 2.86 -0.52 -7.66
C LEU A 54 1.97 -0.17 -8.84
N TYR A 55 2.58 0.34 -9.89
CA TYR A 55 1.88 0.78 -11.09
C TYR A 55 2.25 -0.05 -12.31
N ASP A 56 1.24 -0.44 -13.06
CA ASP A 56 1.40 -0.97 -14.40
C ASP A 56 0.90 0.14 -15.35
N GLY A 57 1.83 0.86 -15.98
CA GLY A 57 1.49 2.09 -16.67
C GLY A 57 0.92 3.10 -15.68
N ASP A 58 -0.31 3.54 -15.90
CA ASP A 58 -1.00 4.49 -15.02
C ASP A 58 -1.97 3.80 -14.05
N GLN A 59 -2.04 2.48 -14.07
CA GLN A 59 -2.97 1.74 -13.21
C GLN A 59 -2.29 1.32 -11.92
N LEU A 60 -2.89 1.67 -10.79
CA LEU A 60 -2.45 1.21 -9.48
C LEU A 60 -2.90 -0.23 -9.28
N ILE A 61 -1.95 -1.15 -9.15
CA ILE A 61 -2.23 -2.58 -9.01
C ILE A 61 -1.73 -3.20 -7.72
N GLY A 62 -0.96 -2.45 -6.93
CA GLY A 62 -0.47 -2.94 -5.64
C GLY A 62 -0.31 -1.80 -4.65
N ILE A 63 -0.45 -2.12 -3.37
CA ILE A 63 -0.30 -1.13 -2.29
C ILE A 63 0.54 -1.70 -1.16
N ALA A 64 1.42 -0.85 -0.63
CA ALA A 64 2.16 -1.09 0.61
C ALA A 64 1.95 0.17 1.46
N LEU A 65 1.04 0.07 2.42
CA LEU A 65 0.61 1.20 3.25
C LEU A 65 1.16 1.02 4.66
N GLY A 66 1.88 2.03 5.12
CA GLY A 66 2.48 1.92 6.44
C GLY A 66 3.01 3.24 6.95
N ARG A 67 4.02 3.15 7.78
CA ARG A 67 4.56 4.32 8.47
C ARG A 67 6.06 4.18 8.71
N ILE A 68 6.70 5.32 8.87
CA ILE A 68 8.11 5.41 9.25
C ILE A 68 8.20 5.33 10.77
N LYS A 69 9.06 4.44 11.26
CA LYS A 69 9.40 4.37 12.68
C LYS A 69 10.85 4.81 12.83
N HIS A 70 11.07 5.82 13.64
CA HIS A 70 12.42 6.28 13.96
C HIS A 70 12.96 5.46 15.12
N TRP A 71 13.98 4.67 14.84
CA TRP A 71 14.64 3.81 15.81
C TRP A 71 16.04 4.37 16.09
N TYR A 72 16.71 3.91 17.15
CA TYR A 72 17.98 4.48 17.54
C TYR A 72 19.09 4.30 16.50
N ASN A 73 18.99 3.30 15.65
CA ASN A 73 20.00 3.01 14.62
C ASN A 73 19.52 3.29 13.20
N GLY A 74 18.44 4.05 13.04
CA GLY A 74 17.93 4.42 11.73
C GLY A 74 16.42 4.43 11.65
N ARG A 75 15.92 4.54 10.43
CA ARG A 75 14.48 4.54 10.18
C ARG A 75 14.05 3.19 9.67
N GLU A 76 12.84 2.79 10.05
CA GLU A 76 12.22 1.54 9.61
C GLU A 76 10.90 1.86 8.92
N PHE A 77 10.58 1.11 7.87
CA PHE A 77 9.26 1.17 7.24
C PHE A 77 8.43 0.00 7.78
N TRP A 78 7.36 0.34 8.49
CA TRP A 78 6.43 -0.64 9.05
C TRP A 78 5.18 -0.69 8.17
N ILE A 79 5.00 -1.81 7.49
CA ILE A 79 3.87 -2.01 6.57
C ILE A 79 2.68 -2.56 7.35
N ASP A 80 1.59 -1.80 7.35
CA ASP A 80 0.33 -2.22 7.98
C ASP A 80 -0.55 -3.00 6.99
N GLU A 81 -0.58 -2.56 5.72
CA GLU A 81 -1.36 -3.21 4.67
C GLU A 81 -0.50 -3.42 3.43
N PHE A 82 -0.52 -4.64 2.91
CA PHE A 82 0.23 -5.00 1.71
C PHE A 82 -0.65 -5.90 0.84
N GLY A 83 -0.81 -5.55 -0.43
CA GLY A 83 -1.62 -6.37 -1.32
C GLY A 83 -1.42 -6.05 -2.78
N ILE A 84 -1.83 -6.99 -3.61
CA ILE A 84 -1.78 -6.92 -5.07
C ILE A 84 -3.20 -7.17 -5.58
N MET A 85 -3.58 -6.46 -6.64
CA MET A 85 -4.84 -6.66 -7.33
C MET A 85 -5.09 -8.16 -7.58
N THR A 86 -6.33 -8.61 -7.34
CA THR A 86 -6.66 -10.04 -7.35
C THR A 86 -6.28 -10.73 -8.66
N ASP A 87 -6.50 -10.07 -9.78
CA ASP A 87 -6.19 -10.65 -11.10
C ASP A 87 -4.69 -10.83 -11.33
N GLU A 88 -3.86 -10.14 -10.56
CA GLU A 88 -2.40 -10.19 -10.66
C GLU A 88 -1.75 -11.09 -9.61
N GLN A 89 -2.54 -11.65 -8.70
CA GLN A 89 -2.03 -12.59 -7.70
C GLN A 89 -1.60 -13.89 -8.39
N SER A 90 -0.69 -14.62 -7.75
CA SER A 90 -0.13 -15.88 -8.27
C SER A 90 0.82 -15.74 -9.45
N LYS A 91 1.17 -14.52 -9.86
CA LYS A 91 2.14 -14.28 -10.94
C LYS A 91 3.53 -13.91 -10.42
N GLY A 92 3.77 -14.08 -9.13
CA GLY A 92 5.03 -13.70 -8.52
C GLY A 92 5.19 -12.20 -8.28
N LEU A 93 4.14 -11.42 -8.50
CA LEU A 93 4.21 -9.96 -8.37
C LEU A 93 4.34 -9.50 -6.93
N GLY A 94 3.83 -10.26 -5.96
CA GLY A 94 3.99 -9.91 -4.55
C GLY A 94 5.44 -9.81 -4.14
N SER A 95 6.25 -10.81 -4.50
CA SER A 95 7.68 -10.82 -4.21
C SER A 95 8.40 -9.72 -4.98
N GLN A 96 8.06 -9.53 -6.25
CA GLN A 96 8.65 -8.48 -7.07
C GLN A 96 8.34 -7.10 -6.50
N PHE A 97 7.10 -6.89 -6.07
CA PHE A 97 6.69 -5.63 -5.45
C PHE A 97 7.46 -5.38 -4.17
N MET A 98 7.58 -6.40 -3.31
CA MET A 98 8.33 -6.25 -2.06
C MET A 98 9.80 -5.88 -2.34
N ASP A 99 10.42 -6.48 -3.35
CA ASP A 99 11.79 -6.13 -3.73
C ASP A 99 11.89 -4.67 -4.16
N LEU A 100 10.92 -4.19 -4.93
CA LEU A 100 10.88 -2.78 -5.35
C LEU A 100 10.66 -1.84 -4.17
N VAL A 101 9.83 -2.23 -3.20
CA VAL A 101 9.61 -1.45 -1.98
C VAL A 101 10.91 -1.36 -1.17
N VAL A 102 11.61 -2.46 -1.00
CA VAL A 102 12.90 -2.48 -0.29
C VAL A 102 13.90 -1.55 -0.97
N ASP A 103 14.00 -1.63 -2.29
CA ASP A 103 14.92 -0.76 -3.04
C ASP A 103 14.54 0.72 -2.90
N TYR A 104 13.26 1.02 -2.96
CA TYR A 104 12.76 2.39 -2.79
C TYR A 104 13.15 2.94 -1.41
N THR A 105 12.91 2.18 -0.36
CA THR A 105 13.22 2.63 1.01
C THR A 105 14.71 2.81 1.23
N LYS A 106 15.55 2.01 0.62
CA LYS A 106 17.00 2.17 0.70
C LYS A 106 17.48 3.46 0.06
N LYS A 107 16.88 3.85 -1.07
CA LYS A 107 17.27 5.09 -1.75
C LYS A 107 16.87 6.34 -0.98
N GLU A 108 15.80 6.25 -0.18
CA GLU A 108 15.27 7.37 0.59
C GLU A 108 15.87 7.48 1.99
N GLU A 109 16.75 6.60 2.37
CA GLU A 109 17.45 6.66 3.65
C GLU A 109 18.43 7.83 3.73
#